data_b8a8cc1beafd7aef6bb1121ffd47f706
#
_entry.id   b8a8cc1beafd7aef6bb1121ffd47f706
#
_cell.length_a   1.000
_cell.length_b   1.000
_cell.length_c   1.000
_cell.angle_alpha   90.00
_cell.angle_beta   90.00
_cell.angle_gamma   90.00
#
_symmetry.space_group_name_H-M   'P 1'
#
loop_
_entity.id
_entity.type
_entity.pdbx_description
1 polymer ?
#
loop_
_entity_poly.entity_id
_entity_poly.type
_entity_poly.pdbx_seq_one_letter_code
_entity_poly.pdbx_strand_id
1 'polypeptide(L)'
;MSKGVKAIFAGTFDPITNGHIDIIERAAKMFDHLQVGLLINPNKETLFSMDERMDLIKESIKHLDNVSVISFDGLLIEYCMKNDISVLVRGVRTIADMEYELQMAHMNKELNDKLETVILPTSKTYSFISSSLIKEVLHFNADVSNLVPRCVIEKLKGKELI
;
A
#
# COMPACT_ATOMS: atom_id res chain seq x y z
N MET A 1 -4.99 4.12 -30.32
CA MET A 1 -5.47 4.19 -28.93
C MET A 1 -4.27 4.39 -28.01
N SER A 2 -4.25 5.43 -27.23
CA SER A 2 -3.22 5.58 -26.20
C SER A 2 -3.36 4.39 -25.23
N LYS A 3 -2.27 3.63 -24.98
CA LYS A 3 -2.26 2.66 -23.88
C LYS A 3 -2.56 3.44 -22.60
N GLY A 4 -3.59 3.08 -21.86
CA GLY A 4 -3.90 3.68 -20.58
C GLY A 4 -2.70 3.61 -19.62
N VAL A 5 -2.57 4.61 -18.75
CA VAL A 5 -1.44 4.67 -17.78
C VAL A 5 -1.69 3.66 -16.67
N LYS A 6 -0.77 2.70 -16.56
CA LYS A 6 -0.76 1.72 -15.46
C LYS A 6 0.13 2.19 -14.32
N ALA A 7 -0.42 2.17 -13.11
CA ALA A 7 0.31 2.52 -11.89
C ALA A 7 0.31 1.36 -10.89
N ILE A 8 1.27 1.37 -9.97
CA ILE A 8 1.33 0.45 -8.84
C ILE A 8 1.55 1.20 -7.54
N PHE A 9 0.80 0.82 -6.51
CA PHE A 9 1.03 1.20 -5.12
C PHE A 9 1.45 -0.05 -4.35
N ALA A 10 2.72 -0.15 -4.00
CA ALA A 10 3.30 -1.33 -3.38
C ALA A 10 3.59 -1.12 -1.89
N GLY A 11 3.38 -2.16 -1.11
CA GLY A 11 3.65 -2.14 0.32
C GLY A 11 3.51 -3.52 0.98
N THR A 12 3.75 -3.56 2.29
CA THR A 12 3.58 -4.78 3.10
C THR A 12 2.14 -4.97 3.55
N PHE A 13 1.39 -3.87 3.78
CA PHE A 13 -0.02 -3.85 4.21
C PHE A 13 -0.32 -4.80 5.37
N ASP A 14 0.36 -4.65 6.47
CA ASP A 14 0.27 -5.55 7.63
C ASP A 14 -0.07 -4.81 8.94
N PRO A 15 -1.36 -4.46 9.10
CA PRO A 15 -2.47 -4.53 8.17
C PRO A 15 -2.57 -3.36 7.19
N ILE A 16 -3.47 -3.46 6.21
CA ILE A 16 -3.95 -2.29 5.47
C ILE A 16 -4.66 -1.32 6.43
N THR A 17 -4.45 -0.01 6.24
CA THR A 17 -5.00 1.05 7.09
C THR A 17 -5.87 2.00 6.29
N ASN A 18 -6.66 2.84 6.97
CA ASN A 18 -7.45 3.88 6.32
C ASN A 18 -6.57 4.90 5.57
N GLY A 19 -5.31 5.09 6.02
CA GLY A 19 -4.34 5.89 5.29
C GLY A 19 -3.92 5.28 3.95
N HIS A 20 -3.75 3.96 3.88
CA HIS A 20 -3.52 3.26 2.63
C HIS A 20 -4.72 3.38 1.68
N ILE A 21 -5.93 3.22 2.20
CA ILE A 21 -7.17 3.34 1.41
C ILE A 21 -7.30 4.74 0.80
N ASP A 22 -7.04 5.79 1.57
CA ASP A 22 -7.04 7.18 1.07
C ASP A 22 -6.13 7.35 -0.15
N ILE A 23 -4.91 6.83 -0.09
CA ILE A 23 -3.96 6.88 -1.21
C ILE A 23 -4.47 6.05 -2.40
N ILE A 24 -4.96 4.83 -2.16
CA ILE A 24 -5.48 3.94 -3.21
C ILE A 24 -6.66 4.57 -3.94
N GLU A 25 -7.65 5.10 -3.22
CA GLU A 25 -8.82 5.74 -3.80
C GLU A 25 -8.48 6.98 -4.64
N ARG A 26 -7.52 7.78 -4.18
CA ARG A 26 -7.06 8.96 -4.90
C ARG A 26 -6.26 8.59 -6.12
N ALA A 27 -5.35 7.61 -6.02
CA ALA A 27 -4.59 7.11 -7.15
C ALA A 27 -5.49 6.43 -8.20
N ALA A 28 -6.52 5.70 -7.78
CA ALA A 28 -7.48 5.08 -8.68
C ALA A 28 -8.23 6.10 -9.57
N LYS A 29 -8.41 7.33 -9.10
CA LYS A 29 -9.00 8.43 -9.90
C LYS A 29 -8.02 9.08 -10.88
N MET A 30 -6.71 8.86 -10.69
CA MET A 30 -5.66 9.49 -11.49
C MET A 30 -5.19 8.61 -12.66
N PHE A 31 -5.34 7.30 -12.53
CA PHE A 31 -4.80 6.32 -13.47
C PHE A 31 -5.89 5.41 -14.04
N ASP A 32 -5.71 4.98 -15.28
CA ASP A 32 -6.66 4.07 -15.94
C ASP A 32 -6.73 2.71 -15.25
N HIS A 33 -5.60 2.24 -14.71
CA HIS A 33 -5.51 1.04 -13.91
C HIS A 33 -4.45 1.17 -12.81
N LEU A 34 -4.86 0.85 -11.59
CA LEU A 34 -3.97 0.80 -10.42
C LEU A 34 -3.80 -0.64 -9.94
N GLN A 35 -2.57 -1.07 -9.74
CA GLN A 35 -2.28 -2.28 -9.01
C GLN A 35 -1.92 -1.96 -7.56
N VAL A 36 -2.50 -2.68 -6.61
CA VAL A 36 -2.02 -2.71 -5.22
C VAL A 36 -1.15 -3.92 -5.07
N GLY A 37 0.15 -3.69 -4.93
CA GLY A 37 1.18 -4.73 -4.92
C GLY A 37 1.60 -5.11 -3.50
N LEU A 38 1.28 -6.34 -3.08
CA LEU A 38 1.72 -6.89 -1.81
C LEU A 38 3.13 -7.48 -1.97
N LEU A 39 4.11 -6.80 -1.37
CA LEU A 39 5.50 -7.26 -1.40
C LEU A 39 5.71 -8.43 -0.42
N ILE A 40 6.25 -9.52 -0.96
CA ILE A 40 6.66 -10.68 -0.17
C ILE A 40 8.06 -10.41 0.39
N ASN A 41 8.17 -10.32 1.71
CA ASN A 41 9.45 -10.25 2.40
C ASN A 41 9.55 -11.41 3.39
N PRO A 42 10.28 -12.49 3.05
CA PRO A 42 10.35 -13.70 3.88
C PRO A 42 11.05 -13.46 5.24
N ASN A 43 11.83 -12.37 5.34
CA ASN A 43 12.58 -12.04 6.55
C ASN A 43 11.81 -11.15 7.53
N LYS A 44 10.56 -10.78 7.21
CA LYS A 44 9.75 -9.90 8.04
C LYS A 44 8.64 -10.68 8.74
N GLU A 45 8.65 -10.65 10.08
CA GLU A 45 7.50 -11.12 10.85
C GLU A 45 6.30 -10.22 10.60
N THR A 46 5.17 -10.84 10.27
CA THR A 46 3.93 -10.15 9.96
C THR A 46 2.80 -10.61 10.88
N LEU A 47 1.88 -9.70 11.19
CA LEU A 47 0.70 -9.97 12.00
C LEU A 47 -0.29 -10.89 11.27
N PHE A 48 -0.43 -10.67 9.97
CA PHE A 48 -1.29 -11.43 9.08
C PHE A 48 -0.47 -12.22 8.06
N SER A 49 -0.93 -13.43 7.74
CA SER A 49 -0.36 -14.21 6.65
C SER A 49 -0.49 -13.47 5.29
N MET A 50 0.23 -13.94 4.29
CA MET A 50 0.14 -13.39 2.92
C MET A 50 -1.31 -13.42 2.41
N ASP A 51 -1.97 -14.57 2.53
CA ASP A 51 -3.34 -14.75 2.04
C ASP A 51 -4.32 -13.86 2.80
N GLU A 52 -4.18 -13.76 4.12
CA GLU A 52 -4.99 -12.87 4.93
C GLU A 52 -4.83 -11.40 4.51
N ARG A 53 -3.61 -10.93 4.26
CA ARG A 53 -3.36 -9.56 3.79
C ARG A 53 -3.94 -9.31 2.41
N MET A 54 -3.80 -10.26 1.48
CA MET A 54 -4.42 -10.19 0.15
C MET A 54 -5.93 -10.06 0.23
N ASP A 55 -6.58 -10.87 1.07
CA ASP A 55 -8.02 -10.85 1.26
C ASP A 55 -8.50 -9.55 1.91
N LEU A 56 -7.77 -9.06 2.93
CA LEU A 56 -8.09 -7.79 3.59
C LEU A 56 -7.96 -6.60 2.62
N ILE A 57 -6.96 -6.59 1.75
CA ILE A 57 -6.83 -5.55 0.72
C ILE A 57 -8.00 -5.64 -0.25
N LYS A 58 -8.28 -6.80 -0.82
CA LYS A 58 -9.39 -7.01 -1.79
C LYS A 58 -10.73 -6.56 -1.21
N GLU A 59 -11.03 -6.97 0.02
CA GLU A 59 -12.28 -6.57 0.68
C GLU A 59 -12.36 -5.07 0.91
N SER A 60 -11.25 -4.45 1.30
CA SER A 60 -11.19 -3.01 1.60
C SER A 60 -11.41 -2.13 0.37
N ILE A 61 -11.04 -2.60 -0.83
CA ILE A 61 -11.09 -1.81 -2.07
C ILE A 61 -12.06 -2.38 -3.11
N LYS A 62 -12.93 -3.30 -2.75
CA LYS A 62 -13.90 -3.96 -3.66
C LYS A 62 -14.84 -3.01 -4.41
N HIS A 63 -14.96 -1.78 -3.93
CA HIS A 63 -15.75 -0.72 -4.54
C HIS A 63 -15.03 0.02 -5.68
N LEU A 64 -13.76 -0.34 -5.97
CA LEU A 64 -12.95 0.30 -7.01
C LEU A 64 -12.79 -0.65 -8.21
N ASP A 65 -13.44 -0.31 -9.33
CA ASP A 65 -13.51 -1.19 -10.51
C ASP A 65 -12.19 -1.26 -11.30
N ASN A 66 -11.35 -0.22 -11.20
CA ASN A 66 -10.07 -0.13 -11.93
C ASN A 66 -8.84 -0.46 -11.08
N VAL A 67 -9.05 -1.13 -9.94
CA VAL A 67 -7.96 -1.52 -9.03
C VAL A 67 -7.87 -3.04 -8.95
N SER A 68 -6.67 -3.58 -9.12
CA SER A 68 -6.38 -5.00 -8.91
C SER A 68 -5.38 -5.20 -7.79
N VAL A 69 -5.45 -6.35 -7.10
CA VAL A 69 -4.52 -6.71 -6.03
C VAL A 69 -3.64 -7.85 -6.50
N ILE A 70 -2.35 -7.68 -6.37
CA ILE A 70 -1.35 -8.69 -6.76
C ILE A 70 -0.34 -8.89 -5.61
N SER A 71 0.31 -10.03 -5.63
CA SER A 71 1.48 -10.27 -4.80
C SER A 71 2.70 -10.51 -5.70
N PHE A 72 3.85 -10.07 -5.26
CA PHE A 72 5.11 -10.29 -5.97
C PHE A 72 6.27 -10.44 -4.97
N ASP A 73 7.27 -11.15 -5.39
CA ASP A 73 8.57 -11.27 -4.72
C ASP A 73 9.67 -10.58 -5.55
N GLY A 74 10.78 -10.31 -4.92
CA GLY A 74 11.92 -9.66 -5.57
C GLY A 74 11.80 -8.15 -5.71
N LEU A 75 12.48 -7.61 -6.70
CA LEU A 75 12.61 -6.17 -6.88
C LEU A 75 11.39 -5.58 -7.59
N LEU A 76 10.75 -4.58 -6.96
CA LEU A 76 9.57 -3.90 -7.51
C LEU A 76 9.79 -3.37 -8.92
N ILE A 77 10.98 -2.85 -9.22
CA ILE A 77 11.31 -2.32 -10.53
C ILE A 77 11.28 -3.39 -11.62
N GLU A 78 11.79 -4.59 -11.33
CA GLU A 78 11.74 -5.71 -12.27
C GLU A 78 10.29 -6.12 -12.55
N TYR A 79 9.46 -6.13 -11.51
CA TYR A 79 8.03 -6.36 -11.66
C TYR A 79 7.38 -5.30 -12.56
N CYS A 80 7.68 -4.02 -12.35
CA CYS A 80 7.17 -2.91 -13.17
C CYS A 80 7.57 -3.06 -14.65
N MET A 81 8.83 -3.40 -14.91
CA MET A 81 9.34 -3.60 -16.27
C MET A 81 8.61 -4.74 -17.00
N LYS A 82 8.42 -5.89 -16.31
CA LYS A 82 7.76 -7.07 -16.88
C LYS A 82 6.28 -6.87 -17.20
N ASN A 83 5.63 -5.94 -16.48
CA ASN A 83 4.18 -5.71 -16.57
C ASN A 83 3.77 -4.40 -17.26
N ASP A 84 4.73 -3.69 -17.89
CA ASP A 84 4.48 -2.40 -18.55
C ASP A 84 3.87 -1.37 -17.59
N ILE A 85 4.35 -1.32 -16.36
CA ILE A 85 3.95 -0.33 -15.35
C ILE A 85 4.92 0.84 -15.42
N SER A 86 4.39 2.03 -15.67
CA SER A 86 5.19 3.25 -15.85
C SER A 86 5.13 4.21 -14.66
N VAL A 87 4.25 3.97 -13.68
CA VAL A 87 4.07 4.86 -12.54
C VAL A 87 4.09 4.08 -11.23
N LEU A 88 4.96 4.50 -10.32
CA LEU A 88 4.98 4.05 -8.92
C LEU A 88 4.32 5.12 -8.05
N VAL A 89 3.24 4.76 -7.37
CA VAL A 89 2.58 5.64 -6.41
C VAL A 89 3.17 5.41 -5.02
N ARG A 90 3.49 6.49 -4.32
CA ARG A 90 3.97 6.48 -2.94
C ARG A 90 3.17 7.45 -2.07
N GLY A 91 2.84 7.03 -0.87
CA GLY A 91 2.21 7.89 0.14
C GLY A 91 3.25 8.43 1.11
N VAL A 92 3.12 9.70 1.49
CA VAL A 92 4.00 10.34 2.48
C VAL A 92 3.17 11.03 3.56
N ARG A 93 3.62 10.96 4.81
CA ARG A 93 2.96 11.51 5.99
C ARG A 93 3.79 12.63 6.61
N THR A 94 5.12 12.50 6.55
CA THR A 94 6.08 13.36 7.21
C THR A 94 7.16 13.83 6.24
N ILE A 95 7.95 14.82 6.65
CA ILE A 95 9.13 15.28 5.92
C ILE A 95 10.16 14.15 5.79
N ALA A 96 10.33 13.33 6.83
CA ALA A 96 11.25 12.19 6.80
C ALA A 96 10.80 11.11 5.78
N ASP A 97 9.48 10.84 5.70
CA ASP A 97 8.97 9.96 4.65
C ASP A 97 9.29 10.54 3.25
N MET A 98 9.10 11.85 3.05
CA MET A 98 9.36 12.52 1.79
C MET A 98 10.84 12.41 1.38
N GLU A 99 11.75 12.65 2.31
CA GLU A 99 13.19 12.55 2.05
C GLU A 99 13.58 11.14 1.58
N TYR A 100 13.10 10.13 2.27
CA TYR A 100 13.33 8.73 1.89
C TYR A 100 12.73 8.40 0.51
N GLU A 101 11.48 8.80 0.25
CA GLU A 101 10.81 8.52 -1.02
C GLU A 101 11.46 9.24 -2.20
N LEU A 102 12.02 10.45 -2.00
CA LEU A 102 12.81 11.14 -3.03
C LEU A 102 14.08 10.38 -3.37
N GLN A 103 14.82 9.89 -2.38
CA GLN A 103 16.01 9.08 -2.61
C GLN A 103 15.67 7.80 -3.38
N MET A 104 14.59 7.12 -2.98
CA MET A 104 14.11 5.92 -3.67
C MET A 104 13.64 6.23 -5.10
N ALA A 105 12.97 7.36 -5.33
CA ALA A 105 12.53 7.77 -6.66
C ALA A 105 13.72 7.99 -7.61
N HIS A 106 14.78 8.64 -7.14
CA HIS A 106 16.01 8.81 -7.93
C HIS A 106 16.67 7.46 -8.25
N MET A 107 16.79 6.58 -7.26
CA MET A 107 17.34 5.23 -7.49
C MET A 107 16.49 4.43 -8.47
N ASN A 108 15.18 4.48 -8.32
CA ASN A 108 14.25 3.79 -9.21
C ASN A 108 14.36 4.30 -10.65
N LYS A 109 14.51 5.62 -10.83
CA LYS A 109 14.69 6.26 -12.14
C LYS A 109 16.00 5.86 -12.79
N GLU A 110 17.08 5.73 -12.02
CA GLU A 110 18.37 5.25 -12.51
C GLU A 110 18.31 3.80 -13.00
N LEU A 111 17.56 2.94 -12.28
CA LEU A 111 17.41 1.53 -12.64
C LEU A 111 16.40 1.29 -13.78
N ASN A 112 15.43 2.19 -13.93
CA ASN A 112 14.42 2.13 -15.00
C ASN A 112 14.00 3.56 -15.38
N ASP A 113 14.54 4.07 -16.46
CA ASP A 113 14.31 5.44 -16.97
C ASP A 113 12.85 5.70 -17.40
N LYS A 114 12.04 4.64 -17.59
CA LYS A 114 10.62 4.72 -17.97
C LYS A 114 9.69 4.78 -16.75
N LEU A 115 10.20 4.51 -15.55
CA LEU A 115 9.39 4.53 -14.32
C LEU A 115 9.38 5.93 -13.71
N GLU A 116 8.19 6.48 -13.51
CA GLU A 116 7.99 7.74 -12.79
C GLU A 116 7.42 7.46 -11.39
N THR A 117 7.82 8.27 -10.41
CA THR A 117 7.28 8.18 -9.05
C THR A 117 6.35 9.34 -8.78
N VAL A 118 5.11 9.03 -8.44
CA VAL A 118 4.11 10.01 -8.00
C VAL A 118 3.97 9.92 -6.49
N ILE A 119 4.28 11.01 -5.80
CA ILE A 119 4.22 11.11 -4.35
C ILE A 119 2.93 11.82 -3.96
N LEU A 120 2.08 11.15 -3.19
CA LEU A 120 0.82 11.68 -2.68
C LEU A 120 0.94 11.93 -1.17
N PRO A 121 0.73 13.16 -0.68
CA PRO A 121 0.59 13.40 0.74
C PRO A 121 -0.66 12.68 1.26
N THR A 122 -0.53 11.93 2.35
CA THR A 122 -1.66 11.34 3.05
C THR A 122 -2.57 12.47 3.57
N SER A 123 -3.88 12.24 3.55
CA SER A 123 -4.81 13.24 4.08
C SER A 123 -4.50 13.54 5.56
N LYS A 124 -4.82 14.75 6.00
CA LYS A 124 -4.56 15.21 7.38
C LYS A 124 -5.14 14.24 8.42
N THR A 125 -6.31 13.68 8.14
CA THR A 125 -7.02 12.74 9.02
C THR A 125 -6.22 11.49 9.31
N TYR A 126 -5.41 11.02 8.35
CA TYR A 126 -4.67 9.76 8.44
C TYR A 126 -3.15 9.93 8.49
N SER A 127 -2.66 11.17 8.61
CA SER A 127 -1.23 11.49 8.54
C SER A 127 -0.38 10.86 9.65
N PHE A 128 -0.99 10.50 10.78
CA PHE A 128 -0.31 9.84 11.91
C PHE A 128 -0.40 8.31 11.87
N ILE A 129 -1.17 7.72 10.94
CA ILE A 129 -1.44 6.28 10.89
C ILE A 129 -0.34 5.55 10.13
N SER A 130 0.19 4.47 10.73
CA SER A 130 1.03 3.48 10.05
C SER A 130 0.70 2.07 10.53
N SER A 131 0.98 1.06 9.71
CA SER A 131 0.80 -0.35 10.12
C SER A 131 1.65 -0.69 11.34
N SER A 132 2.86 -0.13 11.45
CA SER A 132 3.72 -0.34 12.60
C SER A 132 3.12 0.22 13.88
N LEU A 133 2.59 1.46 13.82
CA LEU A 133 1.92 2.08 14.96
C LEU A 133 0.66 1.31 15.35
N ILE A 134 -0.13 0.85 14.37
CA ILE A 134 -1.30 0.00 14.64
C ILE A 134 -0.90 -1.25 15.41
N LYS A 135 0.13 -1.95 14.98
CA LYS A 135 0.63 -3.16 15.68
C LYS A 135 1.12 -2.85 17.09
N GLU A 136 1.80 -1.73 17.27
CA GLU A 136 2.29 -1.29 18.58
C GLU A 136 1.14 -1.05 19.55
N VAL A 137 0.13 -0.25 19.15
CA VAL A 137 -1.00 0.07 20.05
C VAL A 137 -1.93 -1.12 20.29
N LEU A 138 -2.05 -2.04 19.34
CA LEU A 138 -2.76 -3.32 19.53
C LEU A 138 -2.15 -4.16 20.65
N HIS A 139 -0.84 -4.14 20.79
CA HIS A 139 -0.15 -4.85 21.89
C HIS A 139 -0.60 -4.36 23.28
N PHE A 140 -1.09 -3.13 23.35
CA PHE A 140 -1.63 -2.53 24.57
C PHE A 140 -3.17 -2.52 24.63
N ASN A 141 -3.84 -3.32 23.78
CA ASN A 141 -5.30 -3.42 23.69
C ASN A 141 -6.00 -2.07 23.38
N ALA A 142 -5.34 -1.21 22.61
CA ALA A 142 -5.96 0.05 22.20
C ALA A 142 -7.03 -0.16 21.11
N ASP A 143 -8.06 0.68 21.13
CA ASP A 143 -9.09 0.69 20.08
C ASP A 143 -8.53 1.31 18.79
N VAL A 144 -8.48 0.51 17.74
CA VAL A 144 -8.02 0.91 16.40
C VAL A 144 -9.17 0.99 15.37
N SER A 145 -10.42 0.93 15.81
CA SER A 145 -11.61 0.81 14.95
C SER A 145 -11.75 1.93 13.91
N ASN A 146 -11.25 3.14 14.23
CA ASN A 146 -11.28 4.28 13.32
C ASN A 146 -10.02 4.42 12.44
N LEU A 147 -9.05 3.54 12.61
CA LEU A 147 -7.74 3.64 11.97
C LEU A 147 -7.56 2.62 10.84
N VAL A 148 -8.34 1.55 10.86
CA VAL A 148 -8.28 0.46 9.89
C VAL A 148 -9.68 0.14 9.34
N PRO A 149 -9.77 -0.51 8.15
CA PRO A 149 -11.05 -0.95 7.61
C PRO A 149 -11.76 -1.95 8.54
N ARG A 150 -13.09 -2.00 8.43
CA ARG A 150 -13.93 -2.91 9.23
C ARG A 150 -13.52 -4.39 9.10
N CYS A 151 -13.17 -4.85 7.90
CA CYS A 151 -12.71 -6.22 7.69
C CYS A 151 -11.45 -6.56 8.48
N VAL A 152 -10.56 -5.58 8.69
CA VAL A 152 -9.37 -5.74 9.55
C VAL A 152 -9.80 -5.92 11.01
N ILE A 153 -10.76 -5.13 11.50
CA ILE A 153 -11.30 -5.27 12.87
C ILE A 153 -11.91 -6.65 13.08
N GLU A 154 -12.73 -7.11 12.13
CA GLU A 154 -13.34 -8.44 12.18
C GLU A 154 -12.28 -9.56 12.21
N LYS A 155 -11.21 -9.39 11.44
CA LYS A 155 -10.09 -10.33 11.43
C LYS A 155 -9.29 -10.33 12.73
N LEU A 156 -9.05 -9.16 13.32
CA LEU A 156 -8.37 -9.02 14.62
C LEU A 156 -9.17 -9.70 15.73
N LYS A 157 -10.50 -9.51 15.76
CA LYS A 157 -11.40 -10.22 16.69
C LYS A 157 -11.33 -11.72 16.53
N GLY A 158 -11.35 -12.20 15.28
CA GLY A 158 -11.23 -13.64 14.98
C GLY A 158 -9.91 -14.27 15.41
N LYS A 159 -8.86 -13.46 15.58
CA LYS A 159 -7.55 -13.87 16.12
C LYS A 159 -7.40 -13.60 17.62
N GLU A 160 -8.44 -13.13 18.29
CA GLU A 160 -8.41 -12.76 19.73
C GLU A 160 -7.32 -11.71 20.07
N LEU A 161 -7.10 -10.78 19.13
CA LEU A 161 -6.12 -9.70 19.28
C LEU A 161 -6.75 -8.40 19.80
N ILE A 162 -8.07 -8.34 19.84
CA ILE A 162 -8.89 -7.25 20.41
C ILE A 162 -10.22 -7.79 20.94
#